data_e744a61e0fd22866eb148e41fe4e0373
#
_entry.id   e744a61e0fd22866eb148e41fe4e0373
#
_cell.length_a   1.000
_cell.length_b   1.000
_cell.length_c   1.000
_cell.angle_alpha   90.00
_cell.angle_beta   90.00
_cell.angle_gamma   90.00
#
_symmetry.space_group_name_H-M   'P 1'
#
loop_
_entity.id
_entity.type
_entity.pdbx_description
1 polymer ?
#
loop_
_entity_poly.entity_id
_entity_poly.type
_entity_poly.pdbx_seq_one_letter_code
_entity_poly.pdbx_strand_id
1 'polypeptide(L)' 'MPKYCFNYDSGEYEYIDENGYSWDSGEYVYNWDDSEYRREEEEEERRHWNDDEDDW' A
#
# COMPACT_ATOMS: atom_id res chain seq x y z
N MET A 1 -6.64 -3.56 7.82
CA MET A 1 -6.21 -2.58 8.83
C MET A 1 -5.44 -1.45 8.16
N PRO A 2 -5.67 -0.21 8.54
CA PRO A 2 -4.96 0.90 7.92
C PRO A 2 -3.49 0.93 8.33
N LYS A 3 -2.66 1.45 7.44
CA LYS A 3 -1.24 1.64 7.69
C LYS A 3 -0.92 3.12 7.72
N TYR A 4 0.15 3.45 8.42
CA TYR A 4 0.58 4.84 8.56
C TYR A 4 1.33 5.26 7.29
N CYS A 5 0.66 6.00 6.44
CA CYS A 5 1.17 6.40 5.12
C CYS A 5 1.22 7.91 5.00
N PHE A 6 2.13 8.39 4.17
CA PHE A 6 2.25 9.82 3.95
C PHE A 6 1.20 10.31 2.95
N ASN A 7 0.44 11.33 3.35
CA ASN A 7 -0.54 11.96 2.49
C ASN A 7 0.08 13.20 1.85
N TYR A 8 0.32 13.15 0.55
CA TYR A 8 0.93 14.27 -0.17
C TYR A 8 0.01 15.50 -0.25
N ASP A 9 -1.29 15.29 -0.17
CA ASP A 9 -2.25 16.40 -0.21
C ASP A 9 -2.23 17.23 1.07
N SER A 10 -2.09 16.57 2.22
CA SER A 10 -2.02 17.26 3.50
C SER A 10 -0.59 17.55 3.95
N GLY A 11 0.38 16.81 3.40
CA GLY A 11 1.77 16.91 3.80
C GLY A 11 2.06 16.28 5.15
N GLU A 12 1.20 15.36 5.60
CA GLU A 12 1.34 14.70 6.88
C GLU A 12 1.12 13.20 6.77
N TYR A 13 1.59 12.44 7.75
CA TYR A 13 1.31 11.02 7.84
C TYR A 13 -0.07 10.80 8.43
N GLU A 14 -0.81 9.88 7.84
CA GLU A 14 -2.15 9.52 8.27
C GLU A 14 -2.36 8.02 8.15
N TYR A 15 -3.28 7.48 8.93
CA TYR A 15 -3.65 6.07 8.81
C TYR A 15 -4.57 5.93 7.61
N ILE A 16 -4.05 5.33 6.55
CA ILE A 16 -4.75 5.20 5.27
C ILE A 16 -4.97 3.72 4.96
N ASP A 17 -6.21 3.38 4.63
CA ASP A 17 -6.62 2.05 4.24
C ASP A 17 -6.08 1.71 2.84
N GLU A 18 -6.07 0.43 2.50
CA GLU A 18 -5.67 -0.02 1.17
C GLU A 18 -6.56 0.55 0.06
N ASN A 19 -7.77 0.95 0.39
CA ASN A 19 -8.70 1.60 -0.54
C ASN A 19 -8.43 3.10 -0.69
N GLY A 20 -7.51 3.65 0.09
CA GLY A 20 -7.23 5.09 0.08
C GLY A 20 -8.08 5.88 1.04
N TYR A 21 -8.75 5.22 1.96
CA TYR A 21 -9.56 5.90 2.96
C TYR A 21 -8.71 6.27 4.17
N SER A 22 -8.69 7.56 4.52
CA SER A 22 -7.97 8.04 5.70
C SER A 22 -8.81 7.89 6.94
N TRP A 23 -8.32 7.09 7.88
CA TRP A 23 -9.00 6.89 9.16
C TRP A 23 -8.84 8.08 10.09
N ASP A 24 -7.81 8.90 9.87
CA ASP A 24 -7.58 10.09 10.69
C ASP A 24 -8.50 11.24 10.29
N SER A 25 -8.65 11.49 9.01
CA SER A 25 -9.50 12.58 8.54
C SER A 25 -10.95 12.16 8.26
N GLY A 26 -11.17 10.85 8.09
CA GLY A 26 -12.49 10.33 7.75
C GLY A 26 -12.88 10.60 6.31
N GLU A 27 -11.92 10.77 5.43
CA GLU A 27 -12.14 11.06 4.03
C GLU A 27 -11.26 10.19 3.13
N TYR A 28 -11.67 10.02 1.88
CA TYR A 28 -10.83 9.36 0.91
C TYR A 28 -9.74 10.30 0.43
N VAL A 29 -8.52 9.78 0.30
CA VAL A 29 -7.38 10.52 -0.22
C VAL A 29 -6.96 9.92 -1.55
N TYR A 30 -6.41 10.75 -2.42
CA TYR A 30 -6.05 10.33 -3.77
C TYR A 30 -4.56 10.39 -4.03
N ASN A 31 -3.88 11.33 -3.41
CA ASN A 31 -2.45 11.54 -3.60
C ASN A 31 -1.71 11.20 -2.30
N TRP A 32 -1.40 9.90 -2.13
CA TRP A 32 -0.77 9.41 -0.92
C TRP A 32 0.22 8.31 -1.26
N ASP A 33 1.11 8.02 -0.33
CA ASP A 33 2.15 7.01 -0.50
C ASP A 33 1.61 5.62 -0.18
N ASP A 34 1.38 4.83 -1.21
CA ASP A 34 0.86 3.47 -1.08
C ASP A 34 1.96 2.40 -1.19
N SER A 35 3.22 2.80 -1.07
CA SER A 35 4.34 1.89 -1.28
C SER A 35 4.33 0.69 -0.34
N GLU A 36 3.83 0.83 0.88
CA GLU A 36 3.74 -0.29 1.80
C GLU A 36 2.77 -1.37 1.33
N TYR A 37 1.66 -0.96 0.75
CA TYR A 37 0.69 -1.89 0.18
C TYR A 37 1.22 -2.53 -1.09
N ARG A 38 1.88 -1.77 -1.91
CA ARG A 38 2.51 -2.26 -3.13
C ARG A 38 3.59 -3.27 -2.86
N ARG A 39 4.37 -3.02 -1.83
CA ARG A 39 5.46 -3.92 -1.46
C ARG A 39 4.95 -5.32 -1.14
N GLU A 40 3.85 -5.42 -0.42
CA GLU A 40 3.26 -6.70 -0.09
C GLU A 40 2.77 -7.43 -1.33
N GLU A 41 2.13 -6.73 -2.25
CA GLU A 41 1.68 -7.32 -3.50
C GLU A 41 2.85 -7.78 -4.37
N GLU A 42 3.89 -6.99 -4.45
CA GLU A 42 5.08 -7.34 -5.22
C GLU A 42 5.80 -8.56 -4.64
N GLU A 43 5.86 -8.68 -3.34
CA GLU A 43 6.47 -9.83 -2.70
C GLU A 43 5.69 -11.11 -2.99
N GLU A 44 4.38 -11.06 -2.98
CA GLU A 44 3.55 -12.21 -3.33
C GLU A 44 3.73 -12.60 -4.79
N GLU A 45 3.78 -11.64 -5.68
CA GLU A 45 4.03 -11.89 -7.09
C GLU A 45 5.40 -12.52 -7.32
N ARG A 46 6.42 -12.02 -6.63
CA ARG A 46 7.77 -12.57 -6.74
C ARG A 46 7.84 -14.02 -6.30
N ARG A 47 7.17 -14.37 -5.22
CA ARG A 47 7.13 -15.74 -4.76
C ARG A 47 6.48 -16.64 -5.79
N HIS A 48 5.43 -16.16 -6.41
CA HIS A 48 4.73 -16.90 -7.43
C HIS A 48 5.60 -17.11 -8.67
N TRP A 49 6.34 -16.09 -9.05
CA TRP A 49 7.27 -16.16 -10.17
C TRP A 49 8.43 -17.11 -9.89
N ASN A 50 8.93 -17.12 -8.67
CA ASN A 50 10.01 -18.03 -8.28
C ASN A 50 9.58 -19.49 -8.34
N ASP A 51 8.35 -19.78 -8.00
CA ASP A 51 7.80 -21.13 -8.12
C ASP A 51 7.80 -21.59 -9.57
N ASP A 52 7.50 -20.70 -10.48
CA ASP A 52 7.53 -21.00 -11.90
C ASP A 52 8.96 -21.29 -12.40
N GLU A 53 9.91 -20.59 -11.86
CA GLU A 53 11.31 -20.79 -12.22
C GLU A 53 11.86 -22.13 -11.74
N ASP A 54 11.38 -22.61 -10.63
CA ASP A 54 11.80 -23.88 -10.08
C ASP A 54 11.38 -25.08 -10.92
N ASP A 55 10.47 -24.88 -11.83
CA ASP A 55 10.02 -25.92 -12.74
C ASP A 55 11.04 -26.23 -13.84
N TRP A 56 12.06 -25.44 -13.95
CA TRP A 56 13.15 -25.68 -14.90
C TRP A 56 14.02 -26.84 -14.43
#